data_3f04bb6d26499124242b8fbaaec7011c
#
_entry.id   3f04bb6d26499124242b8fbaaec7011c
#
_cell.length_a   1.000
_cell.length_b   1.000
_cell.length_c   1.000
_cell.angle_alpha   90.00
_cell.angle_beta   90.00
_cell.angle_gamma   90.00
#
_symmetry.space_group_name_H-M   'P 1'
#
loop_
_entity.id
_entity.type
_entity.pdbx_description
1 polymer ?
#
loop_
_entity_poly.entity_id
_entity_poly.type
_entity_poly.pdbx_seq_one_letter_code
_entity_poly.pdbx_strand_id
1 'polypeptide(L)'
;MSDTSYAFYPDLTAEASIPHRGIHSQTLSEADGVDLVLFALAAGERLSEHTAARPAIVHVLSGEGELTVAGDDHRLVPGAWLRMPARTPHALVASTALVFALYLLPG
;
A
#
# COMPACT_ATOMS: atom_id res chain seq x y z
N MET A 1 32.82 -8.71 -9.65
CA MET A 1 32.50 -8.08 -8.34
C MET A 1 31.03 -8.26 -8.04
N SER A 2 30.71 -8.77 -6.90
CA SER A 2 29.32 -8.92 -6.51
C SER A 2 28.81 -7.63 -5.88
N ASP A 3 27.60 -7.29 -6.19
CA ASP A 3 26.90 -6.19 -5.57
C ASP A 3 26.11 -6.75 -4.39
N THR A 4 26.40 -6.25 -3.19
CA THR A 4 25.71 -6.66 -1.97
C THR A 4 24.83 -5.54 -1.43
N SER A 5 24.34 -4.69 -2.34
CA SER A 5 23.40 -3.63 -1.97
C SER A 5 22.13 -4.21 -1.36
N TYR A 6 21.72 -3.62 -0.28
CA TYR A 6 20.44 -3.96 0.36
C TYR A 6 19.80 -2.69 0.85
N ALA A 7 18.50 -2.76 1.12
CA ALA A 7 17.75 -1.65 1.71
C ALA A 7 17.25 -2.07 3.08
N PHE A 8 17.31 -1.14 4.03
CA PHE A 8 16.82 -1.39 5.37
C PHE A 8 16.08 -0.16 5.88
N TYR A 9 14.84 -0.38 6.30
CA TYR A 9 14.02 0.65 6.92
C TYR A 9 13.68 0.15 8.33
N PRO A 10 14.26 0.71 9.38
CA PRO A 10 13.99 0.26 10.76
C PRO A 10 12.52 0.43 11.14
N ASP A 11 11.82 1.35 10.50
CA ASP A 11 10.40 1.59 10.76
C ASP A 11 9.76 2.20 9.52
N LEU A 12 9.02 1.39 8.77
CA LEU A 12 8.36 1.86 7.55
C LEU A 12 7.36 2.98 7.83
N THR A 13 6.69 2.92 8.97
CA THR A 13 5.71 3.96 9.32
C THR A 13 6.38 5.32 9.45
N ALA A 14 7.61 5.35 9.95
CA ALA A 14 8.37 6.59 10.09
C ALA A 14 8.73 7.23 8.75
N GLU A 15 8.72 6.45 7.66
CA GLU A 15 8.99 6.98 6.33
C GLU A 15 7.78 7.69 5.71
N ALA A 16 6.61 7.55 6.31
CA ALA A 16 5.39 8.12 5.76
C ALA A 16 5.27 9.60 6.13
N SER A 17 4.84 10.39 5.15
CA SER A 17 4.42 11.77 5.35
C SER A 17 2.92 11.83 5.09
N ILE A 18 2.13 11.92 6.16
CA ILE A 18 0.68 11.98 6.02
C ILE A 18 0.31 13.39 5.57
N PRO A 19 -0.30 13.56 4.38
CA PRO A 19 -0.66 14.88 3.90
C PRO A 19 -1.82 15.44 4.71
N HIS A 20 -1.94 16.78 4.73
CA HIS A 20 -3.08 17.44 5.37
C HIS A 20 -4.39 17.07 4.66
N ARG A 21 -4.33 16.90 3.35
CA ARG A 21 -5.42 16.38 2.53
C ARG A 21 -4.82 15.70 1.31
N GLY A 22 -5.58 14.77 0.71
CA GLY A 22 -5.12 14.05 -0.47
C GLY A 22 -4.33 12.81 -0.10
N ILE A 23 -3.60 12.33 -1.08
CA ILE A 23 -2.88 11.07 -1.01
C ILE A 23 -1.43 11.33 -1.39
N HIS A 24 -0.52 10.81 -0.58
CA HIS A 24 0.91 10.85 -0.85
C HIS A 24 1.40 9.42 -1.04
N SER A 25 2.15 9.18 -2.10
CA SER A 25 2.77 7.89 -2.34
C SER A 25 4.23 8.08 -2.72
N GLN A 26 5.08 7.15 -2.28
CA GLN A 26 6.49 7.17 -2.62
C GLN A 26 7.02 5.76 -2.75
N THR A 27 7.82 5.54 -3.79
CA THR A 27 8.47 4.26 -3.99
C THR A 27 9.76 4.24 -3.16
N LEU A 28 9.84 3.29 -2.23
CA LEU A 28 11.00 3.17 -1.34
C LEU A 28 12.03 2.18 -1.85
N SER A 29 11.62 1.19 -2.62
CA SER A 29 12.53 0.17 -3.12
C SER A 29 12.00 -0.43 -4.42
N GLU A 30 12.91 -0.65 -5.35
CA GLU A 30 12.61 -1.35 -6.61
C GLU A 30 13.78 -2.31 -6.84
N ALA A 31 13.59 -3.57 -6.49
CA ALA A 31 14.64 -4.57 -6.62
C ALA A 31 14.03 -5.96 -6.79
N ASP A 32 14.69 -6.79 -7.57
CA ASP A 32 14.29 -8.19 -7.78
C ASP A 32 12.85 -8.36 -8.28
N GLY A 33 12.38 -7.38 -9.05
CA GLY A 33 11.01 -7.40 -9.58
C GLY A 33 9.95 -7.00 -8.59
N VAL A 34 10.31 -6.60 -7.38
CA VAL A 34 9.36 -6.19 -6.32
C VAL A 34 9.53 -4.69 -6.07
N ASP A 35 8.41 -3.97 -6.16
CA ASP A 35 8.39 -2.55 -5.79
C ASP A 35 7.71 -2.41 -4.44
N LEU A 36 8.33 -1.65 -3.54
CA LEU A 36 7.72 -1.25 -2.28
C LEU A 36 7.29 0.21 -2.40
N VAL A 37 5.98 0.44 -2.33
CA VAL A 37 5.40 1.77 -2.40
C VAL A 37 4.69 2.06 -1.08
N LEU A 38 5.03 3.17 -0.47
CA LEU A 38 4.39 3.58 0.78
C LEU A 38 3.30 4.60 0.47
N PHE A 39 2.08 4.32 0.92
CA PHE A 39 0.93 5.21 0.74
C PHE A 39 0.52 5.83 2.07
N ALA A 40 0.23 7.12 2.03
CA ALA A 40 -0.33 7.84 3.18
C ALA A 40 -1.53 8.64 2.69
N LEU A 41 -2.69 8.39 3.27
CA LEU A 41 -3.94 9.05 2.93
C LEU A 41 -4.43 9.88 4.09
N ALA A 42 -4.85 11.11 3.81
CA ALA A 42 -5.57 11.89 4.80
C ALA A 42 -6.94 11.24 5.08
N ALA A 43 -7.49 11.49 6.26
CA ALA A 43 -8.81 10.96 6.61
C ALA A 43 -9.85 11.36 5.58
N GLY A 44 -10.71 10.41 5.19
CA GLY A 44 -11.78 10.63 4.21
C GLY A 44 -11.35 10.47 2.75
N GLU A 45 -10.08 10.37 2.47
CA GLU A 45 -9.61 10.19 1.10
C GLU A 45 -9.86 8.77 0.61
N ARG A 46 -9.99 8.64 -0.71
CA ARG A 46 -10.30 7.36 -1.32
C ARG A 46 -9.51 7.14 -2.59
N LEU A 47 -9.26 5.88 -2.88
CA LEU A 47 -8.77 5.42 -4.17
C LEU A 47 -9.96 4.76 -4.87
N SER A 48 -10.38 5.33 -6.00
CA SER A 48 -11.49 4.78 -6.78
C SER A 48 -11.16 3.39 -7.29
N GLU A 49 -12.20 2.62 -7.63
CA GLU A 49 -12.00 1.28 -8.14
C GLU A 49 -11.11 1.30 -9.38
N HIS A 50 -10.10 0.47 -9.36
CA HIS A 50 -9.13 0.31 -10.45
C HIS A 50 -8.52 -1.07 -10.40
N THR A 51 -7.71 -1.38 -11.40
CA THR A 51 -6.95 -2.63 -11.46
C THR A 51 -5.48 -2.31 -11.65
N ALA A 52 -4.62 -3.24 -11.26
CA ALA A 52 -3.19 -3.14 -11.51
C ALA A 52 -2.74 -4.31 -12.38
N ALA A 53 -1.73 -4.08 -13.20
CA ALA A 53 -1.21 -5.11 -14.11
C ALA A 53 -0.39 -6.20 -13.39
N ARG A 54 -0.01 -5.96 -12.14
CA ARG A 54 0.84 -6.84 -11.35
C ARG A 54 0.11 -7.31 -10.10
N PRO A 55 0.42 -8.52 -9.60
CA PRO A 55 -0.08 -8.94 -8.29
C PRO A 55 0.43 -7.98 -7.22
N ALA A 56 -0.33 -7.83 -6.15
CA ALA A 56 0.01 -6.86 -5.11
C ALA A 56 -0.30 -7.38 -3.72
N ILE A 57 0.44 -6.88 -2.74
CA ILE A 57 0.17 -7.10 -1.32
C ILE A 57 -0.05 -5.73 -0.69
N VAL A 58 -1.14 -5.60 0.06
CA VAL A 58 -1.45 -4.43 0.87
C VAL A 58 -1.23 -4.81 2.33
N HIS A 59 -0.39 -4.05 3.03
CA HIS A 59 -0.11 -4.28 4.45
C HIS A 59 -0.30 -2.96 5.19
N VAL A 60 -1.34 -2.89 6.03
CA VAL A 60 -1.68 -1.68 6.77
C VAL A 60 -0.71 -1.50 7.94
N LEU A 61 -0.10 -0.32 8.03
CA LEU A 61 0.86 0.02 9.08
C LEU A 61 0.23 0.87 10.17
N SER A 62 -0.64 1.81 9.82
CA SER A 62 -1.33 2.64 10.80
C SER A 62 -2.64 3.16 10.22
N GLY A 63 -3.56 3.52 11.10
CA GLY A 63 -4.87 4.06 10.70
C GLY A 63 -5.88 2.97 10.38
N GLU A 64 -7.06 3.41 9.96
CA GLU A 64 -8.20 2.56 9.68
C GLU A 64 -8.87 2.95 8.38
N GLY A 65 -9.47 1.98 7.73
CA GLY A 65 -10.20 2.21 6.49
C GLY A 65 -10.94 0.97 6.04
N GLU A 66 -11.29 0.95 4.76
CA GLU A 66 -11.97 -0.17 4.14
C GLU A 66 -11.43 -0.41 2.75
N LEU A 67 -11.18 -1.66 2.43
CA LEU A 67 -10.70 -2.09 1.12
C LEU A 67 -11.71 -3.03 0.50
N THR A 68 -12.24 -2.68 -0.66
CA THR A 68 -13.14 -3.52 -1.41
C THR A 68 -12.34 -4.21 -2.50
N VAL A 69 -12.34 -5.54 -2.52
CA VAL A 69 -11.58 -6.35 -3.47
C VAL A 69 -12.52 -7.34 -4.13
N ALA A 70 -12.64 -7.26 -5.45
CA ALA A 70 -13.53 -8.15 -6.22
C ALA A 70 -14.95 -8.17 -5.66
N GLY A 71 -15.43 -7.03 -5.17
CA GLY A 71 -16.77 -6.90 -4.59
C GLY A 71 -16.88 -7.22 -3.11
N ASP A 72 -15.80 -7.72 -2.48
CA ASP A 72 -15.80 -8.06 -1.06
C ASP A 72 -15.19 -6.93 -0.23
N ASP A 73 -15.89 -6.51 0.82
CA ASP A 73 -15.43 -5.43 1.70
C ASP A 73 -14.62 -5.99 2.86
N HIS A 74 -13.46 -5.36 3.12
CA HIS A 74 -12.57 -5.75 4.20
C HIS A 74 -12.22 -4.54 5.05
N ARG A 75 -12.40 -4.67 6.36
CA ARG A 75 -12.00 -3.64 7.30
C ARG A 75 -10.48 -3.61 7.42
N LEU A 76 -9.90 -2.41 7.28
CA LEU A 76 -8.47 -2.20 7.45
C LEU A 76 -8.17 -1.64 8.82
N VAL A 77 -7.30 -2.33 9.55
CA VAL A 77 -6.74 -1.89 10.84
C VAL A 77 -5.24 -2.16 10.79
N PRO A 78 -4.45 -1.58 11.69
CA PRO A 78 -3.00 -1.84 11.71
C PRO A 78 -2.71 -3.33 11.76
N GLY A 79 -1.85 -3.82 10.87
CA GLY A 79 -1.53 -5.23 10.72
C GLY A 79 -2.37 -5.98 9.70
N ALA A 80 -3.44 -5.39 9.17
CA ALA A 80 -4.22 -6.03 8.12
C ALA A 80 -3.34 -6.28 6.90
N TRP A 81 -3.49 -7.46 6.30
CA TRP A 81 -2.68 -7.90 5.18
C TRP A 81 -3.56 -8.58 4.13
N LEU A 82 -3.39 -8.19 2.87
CA LEU A 82 -4.17 -8.75 1.78
C LEU A 82 -3.30 -8.89 0.54
N ARG A 83 -3.38 -10.05 -0.11
CA ARG A 83 -2.74 -10.29 -1.40
C ARG A 83 -3.80 -10.43 -2.47
N MET A 84 -3.60 -9.78 -3.61
CA MET A 84 -4.51 -9.89 -4.73
C MET A 84 -3.76 -10.22 -6.02
N PRO A 85 -4.34 -11.05 -6.89
CA PRO A 85 -3.77 -11.31 -8.21
C PRO A 85 -3.78 -10.05 -9.08
N ALA A 86 -3.02 -10.09 -10.17
CA ALA A 86 -3.07 -9.04 -11.17
C ALA A 86 -4.51 -8.84 -11.68
N ARG A 87 -4.84 -7.60 -12.01
CA ARG A 87 -6.11 -7.21 -12.62
C ARG A 87 -7.35 -7.46 -11.75
N THR A 88 -7.17 -7.53 -10.44
CA THR A 88 -8.29 -7.64 -9.50
C THR A 88 -8.85 -6.25 -9.23
N PRO A 89 -10.16 -6.00 -9.48
CA PRO A 89 -10.75 -4.69 -9.16
C PRO A 89 -10.71 -4.43 -7.67
N HIS A 90 -10.27 -3.24 -7.28
CA HIS A 90 -10.19 -2.88 -5.87
C HIS A 90 -10.35 -1.37 -5.68
N ALA A 91 -10.88 -1.00 -4.53
CA ALA A 91 -11.09 0.38 -4.12
C ALA A 91 -10.82 0.49 -2.63
N LEU A 92 -10.44 1.68 -2.17
CA LEU A 92 -10.06 1.88 -0.78
C LEU A 92 -10.56 3.23 -0.29
N VAL A 93 -11.00 3.27 0.98
CA VAL A 93 -11.34 4.52 1.64
C VAL A 93 -10.66 4.57 2.99
N ALA A 94 -10.07 5.72 3.32
CA ALA A 94 -9.44 5.96 4.62
C ALA A 94 -10.48 6.55 5.58
N SER A 95 -10.79 5.83 6.65
CA SER A 95 -11.69 6.35 7.69
C SER A 95 -10.98 7.34 8.60
N THR A 96 -9.72 7.07 8.89
CA THR A 96 -8.79 7.98 9.58
C THR A 96 -7.60 8.18 8.65
N ALA A 97 -6.61 8.98 9.04
CA ALA A 97 -5.35 8.99 8.34
C ALA A 97 -4.85 7.54 8.26
N LEU A 98 -4.44 7.10 7.07
CA LEU A 98 -4.14 5.70 6.81
C LEU A 98 -2.77 5.58 6.13
N VAL A 99 -1.93 4.70 6.64
CA VAL A 99 -0.64 4.39 6.03
C VAL A 99 -0.59 2.91 5.73
N PHE A 100 -0.26 2.56 4.49
CA PHE A 100 -0.05 1.16 4.14
C PHE A 100 1.13 1.00 3.19
N ALA A 101 1.76 -0.16 3.28
CA ALA A 101 2.79 -0.57 2.34
C ALA A 101 2.13 -1.37 1.23
N LEU A 102 2.42 -0.98 -0.01
CA LEU A 102 1.98 -1.71 -1.20
C LEU A 102 3.21 -2.38 -1.81
N TYR A 103 3.16 -3.69 -1.96
CA TYR A 103 4.20 -4.43 -2.68
C TYR A 103 3.64 -4.84 -4.03
N LEU A 104 4.27 -4.37 -5.11
CA LEU A 104 3.98 -4.84 -6.46
C LEU A 104 4.93 -5.98 -6.77
N LEU A 105 4.37 -7.14 -7.04
CA LEU A 105 5.12 -8.37 -7.25
C LEU A 105 5.42 -8.59 -8.73
N PRO A 106 6.41 -9.45 -9.05
CA PRO A 106 6.64 -9.82 -10.45
C PRO A 106 5.38 -10.46 -11.02
N GLY A 107 5.01 -10.08 -12.23
CA GLY A 107 3.77 -10.59 -12.84
C GLY A 107 3.86 -10.80 -14.31
#